data_914f498bb141e1b0fad59abbcab6910f
#
_entry.id   914f498bb141e1b0fad59abbcab6910f
#
_cell.length_a   1.000
_cell.length_b   1.000
_cell.length_c   1.000
_cell.angle_alpha   90.00
_cell.angle_beta   90.00
_cell.angle_gamma   90.00
#
_symmetry.space_group_name_H-M   'P 1'
#
loop_
_entity.id
_entity.type
_entity.pdbx_description
1 polymer ?
#
loop_
_entity_poly.entity_id
_entity_poly.type
_entity_poly.pdbx_seq_one_letter_code
_entity_poly.pdbx_strand_id
1 'polypeptide(L)'
;MSVKLKMVVGSDNVFRDLGFPEDEAQNLMLRADLLIAIQRSIRRSGLSQTDAAKKLGITQPRLSDLFRHRIERFSLDALVNLAAKAGLTVQMIVKRAA
;
A
#
# COMPACT_ATOMS: atom_id res chain seq x y z
N MET A 1 3.59 -12.74 7.58
CA MET A 1 3.81 -12.47 6.14
C MET A 1 4.58 -11.18 5.99
N SER A 2 5.55 -11.14 5.12
CA SER A 2 6.41 -9.98 4.91
C SER A 2 6.19 -9.38 3.53
N VAL A 3 6.23 -8.05 3.44
CA VAL A 3 6.16 -7.34 2.18
C VAL A 3 7.46 -6.55 2.01
N LYS A 4 8.15 -6.75 0.90
CA LYS A 4 9.33 -5.98 0.53
C LYS A 4 8.95 -4.99 -0.55
N LEU A 5 9.17 -3.72 -0.28
CA LEU A 5 8.96 -2.66 -1.24
C LEU A 5 10.30 -2.24 -1.82
N LYS A 6 10.44 -2.34 -3.13
CA LYS A 6 11.67 -2.00 -3.83
C LYS A 6 11.53 -0.65 -4.51
N MET A 7 12.42 0.27 -4.17
CA MET A 7 12.61 1.48 -4.95
C MET A 7 13.72 1.23 -5.95
N VAL A 8 13.36 0.95 -7.20
CA VAL A 8 14.33 0.71 -8.27
C VAL A 8 14.21 1.82 -9.30
N VAL A 9 15.28 2.57 -9.48
CA VAL A 9 15.33 3.61 -10.52
C VAL A 9 15.40 2.94 -11.88
N GLY A 10 14.61 3.44 -12.83
CA GLY A 10 14.52 2.88 -14.17
C GLY A 10 13.60 1.68 -14.30
N SER A 11 12.94 1.25 -13.22
CA SER A 11 11.91 0.21 -13.30
C SER A 11 10.60 0.80 -13.83
N ASP A 12 9.70 -0.10 -14.27
CA ASP A 12 8.39 0.28 -14.77
C ASP A 12 7.56 0.93 -13.65
N ASN A 13 7.42 2.24 -13.71
CA ASN A 13 6.61 3.01 -12.79
C ASN A 13 5.56 3.77 -13.58
N VAL A 14 4.31 3.30 -13.48
CA VAL A 14 3.20 3.87 -14.24
C VAL A 14 2.98 5.35 -13.93
N PHE A 15 3.25 5.78 -12.70
CA PHE A 15 3.06 7.18 -12.31
C PHE A 15 4.08 8.09 -12.97
N ARG A 16 5.32 7.60 -13.15
CA ARG A 16 6.33 8.32 -13.92
C ARG A 16 5.89 8.47 -15.37
N ASP A 17 5.37 7.40 -15.96
CA ASP A 17 4.90 7.39 -17.34
C ASP A 17 3.71 8.34 -17.52
N LEU A 18 2.91 8.56 -16.48
CA LEU A 18 1.80 9.51 -16.49
C LEU A 18 2.25 10.97 -16.29
N GLY A 19 3.55 11.20 -16.11
CA GLY A 19 4.10 12.55 -16.01
C GLY A 19 4.28 13.08 -14.59
N PHE A 20 4.13 12.25 -13.56
CA PHE A 20 4.40 12.68 -12.19
C PHE A 20 5.89 12.91 -11.98
N PRO A 21 6.27 13.93 -11.18
CA PRO A 21 7.67 14.10 -10.77
C PRO A 21 8.21 12.84 -10.10
N GLU A 22 9.52 12.63 -10.18
CA GLU A 22 10.17 11.39 -9.70
C GLU A 22 9.87 11.09 -8.23
N ASP A 23 9.93 12.10 -7.36
CA ASP A 23 9.63 11.94 -5.94
C ASP A 23 8.18 11.50 -5.70
N GLU A 24 7.24 12.13 -6.40
CA GLU A 24 5.83 11.73 -6.31
C GLU A 24 5.59 10.34 -6.91
N ALA A 25 6.21 10.05 -8.05
CA ALA A 25 6.05 8.76 -8.72
C ALA A 25 6.53 7.61 -7.81
N GLN A 26 7.66 7.78 -7.14
CA GLN A 26 8.16 6.78 -6.20
C GLN A 26 7.22 6.60 -5.00
N ASN A 27 6.76 7.70 -4.42
CA ASN A 27 5.85 7.65 -3.28
C ASN A 27 4.53 6.98 -3.64
N LEU A 28 3.93 7.36 -4.77
CA LEU A 28 2.68 6.78 -5.25
C LEU A 28 2.81 5.29 -5.52
N MET A 29 3.94 4.87 -6.11
CA MET A 29 4.18 3.46 -6.40
C MET A 29 4.29 2.62 -5.11
N LEU A 30 5.01 3.13 -4.11
CA LEU A 30 5.10 2.47 -2.80
C LEU A 30 3.73 2.35 -2.14
N ARG A 31 2.94 3.42 -2.18
CA ARG A 31 1.58 3.38 -1.62
C ARG A 31 0.70 2.37 -2.35
N ALA A 32 0.77 2.33 -3.67
CA ALA A 32 0.01 1.37 -4.46
C ALA A 32 0.38 -0.08 -4.11
N ASP A 33 1.68 -0.36 -4.01
CA ASP A 33 2.17 -1.71 -3.66
C ASP A 33 1.71 -2.14 -2.28
N LEU A 34 1.81 -1.24 -1.29
CA LEU A 34 1.35 -1.51 0.07
C LEU A 34 -0.16 -1.76 0.11
N LEU A 35 -0.92 -0.91 -0.56
CA LEU A 35 -2.37 -1.04 -0.60
C LEU A 35 -2.79 -2.40 -1.17
N ILE A 36 -2.16 -2.82 -2.27
CA ILE A 36 -2.44 -4.13 -2.87
C ILE A 36 -2.08 -5.27 -1.92
N ALA A 37 -0.94 -5.19 -1.24
CA ALA A 37 -0.52 -6.20 -0.28
C ALA A 37 -1.53 -6.32 0.87
N ILE A 38 -2.01 -5.20 1.40
CA ILE A 38 -3.02 -5.17 2.45
C ILE A 38 -4.32 -5.79 1.95
N GLN A 39 -4.78 -5.42 0.78
CA GLN A 39 -5.99 -5.99 0.16
C GLN A 39 -5.88 -7.51 0.07
N ARG A 40 -4.77 -8.02 -0.44
CA ARG A 40 -4.54 -9.46 -0.58
C ARG A 40 -4.57 -10.16 0.77
N SER A 41 -3.94 -9.58 1.77
CA SER A 41 -3.92 -10.14 3.12
C SER A 41 -5.33 -10.25 3.70
N ILE A 42 -6.13 -9.20 3.55
CA ILE A 42 -7.51 -9.21 4.05
C ILE A 42 -8.38 -10.22 3.29
N ARG A 43 -8.24 -10.31 1.98
CA ARG A 43 -8.97 -11.30 1.19
C ARG A 43 -8.64 -12.74 1.60
N ARG A 44 -7.37 -13.03 1.83
CA ARG A 44 -6.92 -14.36 2.27
C ARG A 44 -7.42 -14.71 3.66
N SER A 45 -7.64 -13.72 4.52
CA SER A 45 -8.12 -13.95 5.88
C SER A 45 -9.56 -14.45 5.93
N GLY A 46 -10.33 -14.22 4.87
CA GLY A 46 -11.74 -14.60 4.81
C GLY A 46 -12.64 -13.79 5.73
N LEU A 47 -12.15 -12.69 6.29
CA LEU A 47 -12.91 -11.84 7.18
C LEU A 47 -14.04 -11.13 6.46
N SER A 48 -15.16 -10.91 7.16
CA SER A 48 -16.21 -10.02 6.70
C SER A 48 -15.68 -8.58 6.64
N GLN A 49 -16.40 -7.71 5.95
CA GLN A 49 -16.03 -6.28 5.91
C GLN A 49 -16.03 -5.67 7.30
N THR A 50 -17.00 -6.01 8.13
CA THR A 50 -17.06 -5.52 9.51
C THR A 50 -15.85 -5.96 10.31
N ASP A 51 -15.49 -7.24 10.25
CA ASP A 51 -14.36 -7.77 11.00
C ASP A 51 -13.03 -7.27 10.45
N ALA A 52 -12.91 -7.13 9.15
CA ALA A 52 -11.72 -6.55 8.52
C ALA A 52 -11.49 -5.11 8.96
N ALA A 53 -12.56 -4.30 8.97
CA ALA A 53 -12.47 -2.91 9.44
C ALA A 53 -12.03 -2.84 10.91
N LYS A 54 -12.57 -3.71 11.74
CA LYS A 54 -12.17 -3.81 13.16
C LYS A 54 -10.71 -4.20 13.32
N LYS A 55 -10.26 -5.20 12.56
CA LYS A 55 -8.86 -5.65 12.59
C LYS A 55 -7.92 -4.53 12.22
N LEU A 56 -8.27 -3.76 11.20
CA LEU A 56 -7.45 -2.65 10.71
C LEU A 56 -7.64 -1.37 11.54
N GLY A 57 -8.64 -1.33 12.41
CA GLY A 57 -8.93 -0.14 13.23
C GLY A 57 -9.45 1.04 12.42
N ILE A 58 -10.17 0.78 11.35
CA ILE A 58 -10.73 1.79 10.46
C ILE A 58 -12.24 1.63 10.31
N THR A 59 -12.89 2.66 9.77
CA THR A 59 -14.32 2.61 9.45
C THR A 59 -14.57 1.78 8.19
N GLN A 60 -15.81 1.34 7.99
CA GLN A 60 -16.18 0.63 6.76
C GLN A 60 -16.04 1.50 5.51
N PRO A 61 -16.41 2.78 5.50
CA PRO A 61 -16.13 3.66 4.36
C PRO A 61 -14.64 3.75 4.02
N ARG A 62 -13.77 3.78 5.04
CA ARG A 62 -12.32 3.78 4.86
C ARG A 62 -11.84 2.48 4.25
N LEU A 63 -12.39 1.34 4.69
CA LEU A 63 -12.11 0.03 4.12
C LEU A 63 -12.53 -0.01 2.65
N SER A 64 -13.69 0.55 2.31
CA SER A 64 -14.15 0.66 0.93
C SER A 64 -13.16 1.44 0.07
N ASP A 65 -12.64 2.55 0.58
CA ASP A 65 -11.60 3.32 -0.12
C ASP A 65 -10.35 2.49 -0.40
N LEU A 66 -9.96 1.66 0.57
CA LEU A 66 -8.83 0.74 0.42
C LEU A 66 -9.06 -0.24 -0.74
N PHE A 67 -10.24 -0.85 -0.82
CA PHE A 67 -10.56 -1.81 -1.86
C PHE A 67 -10.86 -1.18 -3.22
N ARG A 68 -11.11 0.13 -3.27
CA ARG A 68 -11.28 0.88 -4.53
C ARG A 68 -9.98 1.48 -5.05
N HIS A 69 -8.84 1.14 -4.46
CA HIS A 69 -7.52 1.65 -4.86
C HIS A 69 -7.39 3.17 -4.77
N ARG A 70 -8.02 3.78 -3.78
CA ARG A 70 -7.96 5.23 -3.60
C ARG A 70 -6.69 5.62 -2.85
N ILE A 71 -5.56 5.44 -3.51
CA ILE A 71 -4.24 5.69 -2.91
C ILE A 71 -4.05 7.14 -2.47
N GLU A 72 -4.75 8.08 -3.09
CA GLU A 72 -4.70 9.49 -2.72
C GLU A 72 -5.29 9.77 -1.33
N ARG A 73 -6.04 8.83 -0.79
CA ARG A 73 -6.66 8.96 0.54
C ARG A 73 -5.84 8.30 1.64
N PHE A 74 -4.72 7.70 1.30
CA PHE A 74 -3.86 7.01 2.26
C PHE A 74 -2.45 7.52 2.13
N SER A 75 -1.92 8.05 3.24
CA SER A 75 -0.49 8.38 3.30
C SER A 75 0.33 7.09 3.36
N LEU A 76 1.62 7.19 3.04
CA LEU A 76 2.52 6.05 3.17
C LEU A 76 2.54 5.56 4.63
N ASP A 77 2.60 6.49 5.60
CA ASP A 77 2.59 6.15 7.02
C ASP A 77 1.32 5.39 7.42
N ALA A 78 0.16 5.86 6.96
CA ALA A 78 -1.09 5.19 7.23
C ALA A 78 -1.10 3.76 6.68
N LEU A 79 -0.58 3.56 5.48
CA LEU A 79 -0.53 2.24 4.86
C LEU A 79 0.44 1.30 5.57
N VAL A 80 1.60 1.80 6.03
CA VAL A 80 2.52 1.01 6.84
C VAL A 80 1.85 0.54 8.12
N ASN A 81 1.11 1.43 8.79
CA ASN A 81 0.40 1.09 10.03
C ASN A 81 -0.71 0.07 9.76
N LEU A 82 -1.47 0.24 8.68
CA LEU A 82 -2.51 -0.72 8.30
C LEU A 82 -1.92 -2.09 7.96
N ALA A 83 -0.78 -2.12 7.26
CA ALA A 83 -0.09 -3.36 6.94
C ALA A 83 0.28 -4.13 8.21
N ALA A 84 0.81 -3.44 9.21
CA ALA A 84 1.14 -4.05 10.50
C ALA A 84 -0.11 -4.66 11.16
N LYS A 85 -1.23 -3.93 11.15
CA LYS A 85 -2.50 -4.42 11.70
C LYS A 85 -3.07 -5.59 10.90
N ALA A 86 -2.76 -5.67 9.62
CA ALA A 86 -3.15 -6.80 8.78
C ALA A 86 -2.25 -8.03 8.99
N GLY A 87 -1.25 -7.95 9.87
CA GLY A 87 -0.33 -9.04 10.14
C GLY A 87 0.86 -9.09 9.18
N LEU A 88 1.13 -8.00 8.47
CA LEU A 88 2.25 -7.92 7.54
C LEU A 88 3.45 -7.23 8.18
N THR A 89 4.64 -7.66 7.79
CA THR A 89 5.88 -6.95 8.10
C THR A 89 6.34 -6.23 6.85
N VAL A 90 6.54 -4.92 6.95
CA VAL A 90 6.97 -4.10 5.82
C VAL A 90 8.48 -3.89 5.88
N GLN A 91 9.15 -4.18 4.78
CA GLN A 91 10.57 -3.88 4.60
C GLN A 91 10.71 -3.02 3.35
N MET A 92 11.51 -1.98 3.44
CA MET A 92 11.78 -1.10 2.31
C MET A 92 13.23 -1.26 1.88
N ILE A 93 13.44 -1.46 0.58
CA ILE A 93 14.78 -1.55 0.01
C ILE A 93 15.04 -0.27 -0.78
N VAL A 94 16.10 0.43 -0.41
CA VAL A 94 16.50 1.66 -1.09
C VAL A 94 17.77 1.38 -1.86
N LYS A 95 17.76 1.70 -3.16
CA LYS A 95 18.91 1.51 -4.04
C LYS A 95 19.39 2.87 -4.54
N ARG A 96 20.68 2.96 -4.85
CA ARG A 96 21.24 4.16 -5.46
C ARG A 96 20.63 4.34 -6.85
N ALA A 97 20.25 5.57 -7.17
CA ALA A 97 19.86 5.94 -8.53
C ALA A 97 21.04 5.82 -9.46
N ALA A 98 20.83 5.19 -10.60
CA ALA A 98 21.89 4.99 -11.60
C ALA A 98 22.14 6.30 -12.38
#